data_f6169967424ab138a1ddacf6267fc502
#
_entry.id   f6169967424ab138a1ddacf6267fc502
#
_cell.length_a   1.000
_cell.length_b   1.000
_cell.length_c   1.000
_cell.angle_alpha   90.00
_cell.angle_beta   90.00
_cell.angle_gamma   90.00
#
_symmetry.space_group_name_H-M   'P 1'
#
loop_
_entity.id
_entity.type
_entity.pdbx_description
1 polymer ?
#
loop_
_entity_poly.entity_id
_entity_poly.type
_entity_poly.pdbx_seq_one_letter_code
_entity_poly.pdbx_strand_id
1 'polypeptide(L)'
;MPKVPATFDHAIDGDTVSLKINNRKKTVRLLLIDTPESKKPNTPVQPYALEAARYTESLVKTCDLSVQYDTKGKTDRYGRDLVYLYCGNTMINEQLVRQGYARVGYVYQQKDYLNRMLAAERKAKAERLKIWSLKGYVNIDGEGFNSSKEERQQETDIMLKIRESLHRILDAAIDGLIKGIKSAFTS
;
A
#
# COMPACT_ATOMS: atom_id res chain seq x y z
N MET A 1 -1.31 7.71 23.12
CA MET A 1 -0.36 7.08 24.06
C MET A 1 0.95 7.86 24.08
N PRO A 2 1.76 7.79 25.16
CA PRO A 2 3.05 8.46 25.21
C PRO A 2 4.03 7.85 24.20
N LYS A 3 4.96 8.68 23.72
CA LYS A 3 6.08 8.23 22.91
C LYS A 3 7.16 7.63 23.82
N VAL A 4 7.76 6.52 23.38
CA VAL A 4 8.85 5.83 24.07
C VAL A 4 10.12 6.00 23.24
N PRO A 5 11.25 6.48 23.82
CA PRO A 5 12.53 6.61 23.12
C PRO A 5 13.00 5.29 22.53
N ALA A 6 13.61 5.38 21.34
CA ALA A 6 14.17 4.23 20.64
C ALA A 6 15.46 4.61 19.94
N THR A 7 16.32 3.64 19.67
CA THR A 7 17.53 3.83 18.83
C THR A 7 17.50 2.87 17.65
N PHE A 8 17.95 3.34 16.49
CA PHE A 8 18.00 2.57 15.26
C PHE A 8 19.09 1.49 15.33
N ASP A 9 18.79 0.30 14.83
CA ASP A 9 19.75 -0.79 14.65
C ASP A 9 19.95 -1.04 13.14
N HIS A 10 18.90 -1.50 12.42
CA HIS A 10 18.93 -1.63 10.96
C HIS A 10 17.52 -1.66 10.37
N ALA A 11 17.41 -1.33 9.07
CA ALA A 11 16.20 -1.54 8.30
C ALA A 11 16.13 -3.00 7.81
N ILE A 12 14.98 -3.63 7.98
CA ILE A 12 14.69 -4.97 7.46
C ILE A 12 14.00 -4.84 6.10
N ASP A 13 12.99 -3.98 6.03
CA ASP A 13 12.23 -3.66 4.84
C ASP A 13 11.74 -2.20 4.92
N GLY A 14 10.96 -1.73 3.95
CA GLY A 14 10.46 -0.35 3.96
C GLY A 14 9.57 -0.03 5.16
N ASP A 15 8.80 -0.98 5.65
CA ASP A 15 7.89 -0.81 6.78
C ASP A 15 8.24 -1.64 8.03
N THR A 16 9.40 -2.27 8.02
CA THR A 16 9.86 -3.13 9.12
C THR A 16 11.30 -2.77 9.46
N VAL A 17 11.55 -2.41 10.72
CA VAL A 17 12.87 -2.04 11.20
C VAL A 17 13.23 -2.73 12.52
N SER A 18 14.51 -2.90 12.79
CA SER A 18 15.05 -3.31 14.08
C SER A 18 15.43 -2.09 14.90
N LEU A 19 14.89 -1.98 16.10
CA LEU A 19 15.14 -0.89 17.04
C LEU A 19 15.57 -1.45 18.40
N LYS A 20 16.27 -0.63 19.20
CA LYS A 20 16.39 -0.85 20.64
C LYS A 20 15.38 0.04 21.36
N ILE A 21 14.46 -0.59 22.11
CA ILE A 21 13.44 0.06 22.93
C ILE A 21 13.64 -0.43 24.36
N ASN A 22 13.83 0.48 25.32
CA ASN A 22 14.15 0.14 26.71
C ASN A 22 15.34 -0.84 26.81
N ASN A 23 16.41 -0.58 26.08
CA ASN A 23 17.64 -1.38 25.98
C ASN A 23 17.43 -2.82 25.44
N ARG A 24 16.26 -3.15 24.89
CA ARG A 24 15.98 -4.45 24.28
C ARG A 24 15.83 -4.32 22.77
N LYS A 25 16.52 -5.19 22.03
CA LYS A 25 16.36 -5.28 20.57
C LYS A 25 14.98 -5.82 20.23
N LYS A 26 14.26 -5.13 19.35
CA LYS A 26 12.91 -5.47 18.92
C LYS A 26 12.76 -5.24 17.42
N THR A 27 12.05 -6.15 16.76
CA THR A 27 11.55 -5.90 15.41
C THR A 27 10.22 -5.18 15.51
N VAL A 28 10.11 -4.04 14.82
CA VAL A 28 8.88 -3.25 14.78
C VAL A 28 8.31 -3.22 13.37
N ARG A 29 6.99 -3.29 13.26
CA ARG A 29 6.21 -3.12 12.04
C ARG A 29 5.47 -1.80 12.11
N LEU A 30 5.69 -0.96 11.11
CA LEU A 30 5.05 0.34 11.01
C LEU A 30 3.56 0.17 10.70
N LEU A 31 2.70 0.72 11.56
CA LEU A 31 1.26 0.61 11.47
C LEU A 31 0.66 1.37 10.29
N LEU A 32 -0.47 0.86 9.80
CA LEU A 32 -1.34 1.46 8.76
C LEU A 32 -0.67 1.64 7.39
N ILE A 33 0.51 1.07 7.18
CA ILE A 33 1.21 1.17 5.89
C ILE A 33 1.65 -0.19 5.39
N ASP A 34 1.85 -0.27 4.09
CA ASP A 34 2.34 -1.44 3.38
C ASP A 34 3.31 -0.98 2.29
N THR A 35 4.55 -1.47 2.35
CA THR A 35 5.59 -1.21 1.34
C THR A 35 5.79 -2.44 0.46
N PRO A 36 6.30 -2.25 -0.77
CA PRO A 36 6.71 -3.39 -1.59
C PRO A 36 7.74 -4.27 -0.86
N GLU A 37 7.64 -5.58 -1.06
CA GLU A 37 8.40 -6.60 -0.36
C GLU A 37 9.78 -6.81 -1.00
N SER A 38 10.85 -6.81 -0.20
CA SER A 38 12.22 -7.03 -0.68
C SER A 38 12.85 -8.34 -0.21
N LYS A 39 12.34 -8.93 0.86
CA LYS A 39 12.99 -10.05 1.56
C LYS A 39 12.10 -11.27 1.77
N LYS A 40 10.90 -11.31 1.20
CA LYS A 40 10.01 -12.46 1.35
C LYS A 40 10.57 -13.66 0.59
N PRO A 41 10.78 -14.81 1.27
CA PRO A 41 11.27 -16.02 0.61
C PRO A 41 10.42 -16.39 -0.61
N ASN A 42 11.10 -16.83 -1.68
CA ASN A 42 10.47 -17.26 -2.95
C ASN A 42 9.61 -16.19 -3.65
N THR A 43 9.83 -14.91 -3.33
CA THR A 43 9.15 -13.79 -3.99
C THR A 43 10.20 -12.89 -4.62
N PRO A 44 10.09 -12.55 -5.92
CA PRO A 44 10.97 -11.56 -6.54
C PRO A 44 10.92 -10.24 -5.80
N VAL A 45 12.04 -9.49 -5.80
CA VAL A 45 12.08 -8.14 -5.24
C VAL A 45 11.08 -7.27 -5.99
N GLN A 46 10.11 -6.75 -5.28
CA GLN A 46 9.06 -5.92 -5.87
C GLN A 46 9.59 -4.53 -6.27
N PRO A 47 9.02 -3.89 -7.32
CA PRO A 47 9.34 -2.52 -7.68
C PRO A 47 9.26 -1.57 -6.48
N TYR A 48 10.26 -0.69 -6.33
CA TYR A 48 10.41 0.27 -5.22
C TYR A 48 10.66 -0.33 -3.83
N ALA A 49 10.80 -1.66 -3.67
CA ALA A 49 11.04 -2.28 -2.36
C ALA A 49 12.37 -1.84 -1.73
N LEU A 50 13.46 -1.90 -2.51
CA LEU A 50 14.79 -1.48 -2.04
C LEU A 50 14.87 0.02 -1.78
N GLU A 51 14.21 0.83 -2.62
CA GLU A 51 14.13 2.27 -2.45
C GLU A 51 13.34 2.65 -1.19
N ALA A 52 12.24 1.95 -0.91
CA ALA A 52 11.46 2.15 0.32
C ALA A 52 12.30 1.84 1.56
N ALA A 53 13.04 0.72 1.56
CA ALA A 53 13.92 0.34 2.67
C ALA A 53 15.05 1.38 2.89
N ARG A 54 15.72 1.83 1.81
CA ARG A 54 16.75 2.88 1.88
C ARG A 54 16.17 4.22 2.35
N TYR A 55 14.98 4.57 1.90
CA TYR A 55 14.33 5.79 2.33
C TYR A 55 13.99 5.75 3.82
N THR A 56 13.43 4.64 4.30
CA THR A 56 13.22 4.42 5.74
C THR A 56 14.53 4.56 6.52
N GLU A 57 15.59 3.88 6.10
CA GLU A 57 16.90 3.98 6.73
C GLU A 57 17.41 5.42 6.78
N SER A 58 17.30 6.16 5.67
CA SER A 58 17.75 7.55 5.59
C SER A 58 17.01 8.48 6.56
N LEU A 59 15.72 8.21 6.81
CA LEU A 59 14.91 8.99 7.73
C LEU A 59 15.23 8.72 9.21
N VAL A 60 15.69 7.50 9.54
CA VAL A 60 15.82 7.07 10.94
C VAL A 60 17.26 7.04 11.45
N LYS A 61 18.25 6.97 10.56
CA LYS A 61 19.65 6.71 10.91
C LYS A 61 20.31 7.75 11.82
N THR A 62 19.92 9.01 11.68
CA THR A 62 20.52 10.15 12.41
C THR A 62 19.53 10.93 13.26
N CYS A 63 18.45 10.28 13.65
CA CYS A 63 17.32 10.93 14.32
C CYS A 63 17.19 10.53 15.79
N ASP A 64 16.66 11.45 16.59
CA ASP A 64 16.07 11.12 17.91
C ASP A 64 14.76 10.40 17.70
N LEU A 65 14.83 9.06 17.75
CA LEU A 65 13.68 8.21 17.47
C LEU A 65 12.81 8.00 18.68
N SER A 66 11.52 7.92 18.44
CA SER A 66 10.55 7.45 19.41
C SER A 66 9.46 6.61 18.74
N VAL A 67 8.93 5.66 19.48
CA VAL A 67 7.79 4.83 19.04
C VAL A 67 6.56 5.18 19.86
N GLN A 68 5.41 5.18 19.19
CA GLN A 68 4.11 5.27 19.82
C GLN A 68 3.31 4.03 19.45
N TYR A 69 2.82 3.33 20.47
CA TYR A 69 1.92 2.20 20.27
C TYR A 69 0.50 2.69 20.01
N ASP A 70 -0.28 1.91 19.29
CA ASP A 70 -1.71 2.16 19.15
C ASP A 70 -2.47 1.74 20.41
N THR A 71 -3.68 2.27 20.59
CA THR A 71 -4.56 1.93 21.72
C THR A 71 -5.10 0.49 21.67
N LYS A 72 -5.11 -0.13 20.47
CA LYS A 72 -5.79 -1.40 20.16
C LYS A 72 -4.87 -2.60 19.96
N GLY A 73 -3.67 -2.57 20.46
CA GLY A 73 -2.75 -3.70 20.41
C GLY A 73 -1.31 -3.28 20.18
N LYS A 74 -0.39 -4.08 20.71
CA LYS A 74 1.03 -3.74 20.73
C LYS A 74 1.88 -4.64 19.86
N THR A 75 1.44 -5.85 19.58
CA THR A 75 2.22 -6.86 18.82
C THR A 75 1.35 -7.60 17.83
N ASP A 76 1.97 -8.06 16.74
CA ASP A 76 1.33 -8.96 15.79
C ASP A 76 1.57 -10.45 16.14
N ARG A 77 1.00 -11.34 15.31
CA ARG A 77 1.14 -12.79 15.47
C ARG A 77 2.58 -13.31 15.29
N TYR A 78 3.47 -12.49 14.74
CA TYR A 78 4.90 -12.82 14.56
C TYR A 78 5.77 -12.25 15.70
N GLY A 79 5.16 -11.61 16.71
CA GLY A 79 5.87 -11.01 17.84
C GLY A 79 6.55 -9.67 17.51
N ARG A 80 6.21 -9.03 16.37
CA ARG A 80 6.72 -7.70 16.04
C ARG A 80 5.90 -6.65 16.79
N ASP A 81 6.58 -5.65 17.34
CA ASP A 81 5.91 -4.50 17.93
C ASP A 81 5.24 -3.64 16.83
N LEU A 82 3.96 -3.33 17.01
CA LEU A 82 3.16 -2.52 16.11
C LEU A 82 3.21 -1.05 16.53
N VAL A 83 3.83 -0.18 15.72
CA VAL A 83 4.14 1.19 16.14
C VAL A 83 3.88 2.24 15.07
N TYR A 84 3.67 3.47 15.54
CA TYR A 84 3.94 4.70 14.79
C TYR A 84 5.33 5.16 15.17
N LEU A 85 6.24 5.24 14.19
CA LEU A 85 7.63 5.63 14.38
C LEU A 85 7.81 7.11 14.10
N TYR A 86 8.55 7.79 14.97
CA TYR A 86 8.81 9.22 14.86
C TYR A 86 10.29 9.53 14.86
N CYS A 87 10.65 10.53 14.04
CA CYS A 87 11.88 11.29 14.10
C CYS A 87 11.54 12.68 14.62
N GLY A 88 11.79 12.96 15.88
CA GLY A 88 11.29 14.17 16.53
C GLY A 88 9.77 14.27 16.44
N ASN A 89 9.25 15.26 15.70
CA ASN A 89 7.82 15.44 15.46
C ASN A 89 7.32 14.85 14.15
N THR A 90 8.21 14.35 13.31
CA THR A 90 7.86 13.78 12.00
C THR A 90 7.51 12.30 12.12
N MET A 91 6.33 11.91 11.70
CA MET A 91 5.89 10.51 11.66
C MET A 91 6.45 9.85 10.39
N ILE A 92 7.29 8.83 10.57
CA ILE A 92 7.93 8.10 9.47
C ILE A 92 6.90 7.33 8.63
N ASN A 93 5.88 6.72 9.27
CA ASN A 93 4.78 6.06 8.59
C ASN A 93 4.13 7.00 7.55
N GLU A 94 3.82 8.24 7.94
CA GLU A 94 3.21 9.22 7.05
C GLU A 94 4.16 9.66 5.93
N GLN A 95 5.46 9.82 6.23
CA GLN A 95 6.44 10.22 5.22
C GLN A 95 6.56 9.17 4.11
N LEU A 96 6.57 7.88 4.47
CA LEU A 96 6.59 6.79 3.49
C LEU A 96 5.38 6.82 2.56
N VAL A 97 4.18 7.01 3.12
CA VAL A 97 2.93 7.12 2.34
C VAL A 97 2.95 8.37 1.46
N ARG A 98 3.31 9.54 2.03
CA ARG A 98 3.30 10.82 1.33
C ARG A 98 4.28 10.86 0.15
N GLN A 99 5.43 10.20 0.28
CA GLN A 99 6.45 10.12 -0.77
C GLN A 99 6.18 8.98 -1.76
N GLY A 100 5.09 8.24 -1.58
CA GLY A 100 4.68 7.17 -2.49
C GLY A 100 5.51 5.89 -2.37
N TYR A 101 6.21 5.67 -1.27
CA TYR A 101 6.92 4.41 -1.00
C TYR A 101 6.05 3.36 -0.32
N ALA A 102 4.93 3.78 0.27
CA ALA A 102 3.96 2.91 0.91
C ALA A 102 2.54 3.27 0.49
N ARG A 103 1.67 2.26 0.50
CA ARG A 103 0.21 2.43 0.49
C ARG A 103 -0.32 2.43 1.92
N VAL A 104 -1.54 2.91 2.12
CA VAL A 104 -2.30 2.61 3.34
C VAL A 104 -2.75 1.16 3.27
N GLY A 105 -2.43 0.36 4.28
CA GLY A 105 -2.72 -1.06 4.33
C GLY A 105 -2.76 -1.60 5.75
N TYR A 106 -3.20 -2.87 5.88
CA TYR A 106 -3.31 -3.55 7.18
C TYR A 106 -4.12 -2.76 8.21
N VAL A 107 -5.27 -2.23 7.76
CA VAL A 107 -6.19 -1.45 8.59
C VAL A 107 -7.11 -2.41 9.34
N TYR A 108 -6.73 -2.80 10.54
CA TYR A 108 -7.54 -3.65 11.41
C TYR A 108 -8.22 -2.83 12.51
N GLN A 109 -7.87 -3.07 13.75
CA GLN A 109 -8.39 -2.33 14.91
C GLN A 109 -7.62 -1.03 15.17
N GLN A 110 -6.35 -0.97 14.78
CA GLN A 110 -5.47 0.19 14.92
C GLN A 110 -5.83 1.25 13.90
N LYS A 111 -6.38 2.38 14.36
CA LYS A 111 -6.90 3.43 13.48
C LYS A 111 -6.58 4.86 13.95
N ASP A 112 -5.75 5.02 14.98
CA ASP A 112 -5.52 6.33 15.61
C ASP A 112 -5.12 7.43 14.59
N TYR A 113 -4.36 7.08 13.53
CA TYR A 113 -3.90 8.02 12.50
C TYR A 113 -4.41 7.71 11.09
N LEU A 114 -5.45 6.88 10.93
CA LEU A 114 -5.92 6.42 9.62
C LEU A 114 -6.25 7.57 8.66
N ASN A 115 -7.02 8.56 9.11
CA ASN A 115 -7.40 9.70 8.27
C ASN A 115 -6.19 10.51 7.79
N ARG A 116 -5.16 10.61 8.62
CA ARG A 116 -3.89 11.27 8.29
C ARG A 116 -3.14 10.50 7.20
N MET A 117 -3.07 9.16 7.32
CA MET A 117 -2.46 8.29 6.30
C MET A 117 -3.21 8.37 4.97
N LEU A 118 -4.53 8.30 4.99
CA LEU A 118 -5.36 8.43 3.78
C LEU A 118 -5.20 9.80 3.09
N ALA A 119 -5.03 10.88 3.87
CA ALA A 119 -4.76 12.19 3.30
C ALA A 119 -3.39 12.26 2.62
N ALA A 120 -2.37 11.65 3.21
CA ALA A 120 -1.03 11.54 2.62
C ALA A 120 -1.06 10.69 1.34
N GLU A 121 -1.77 9.57 1.35
CA GLU A 121 -1.92 8.69 0.20
C GLU A 121 -2.60 9.37 -0.98
N ARG A 122 -3.69 10.12 -0.73
CA ARG A 122 -4.36 10.88 -1.81
C ARG A 122 -3.40 11.84 -2.53
N LYS A 123 -2.50 12.49 -1.80
CA LYS A 123 -1.47 13.36 -2.40
C LYS A 123 -0.47 12.58 -3.25
N ALA A 124 0.07 11.49 -2.72
CA ALA A 124 0.99 10.62 -3.45
C ALA A 124 0.38 10.06 -4.74
N LYS A 125 -0.91 9.67 -4.70
CA LYS A 125 -1.69 9.22 -5.88
C LYS A 125 -1.86 10.33 -6.92
N ALA A 126 -2.26 11.52 -6.49
CA ALA A 126 -2.47 12.66 -7.39
C ALA A 126 -1.17 13.05 -8.14
N GLU A 127 -0.05 13.01 -7.44
CA GLU A 127 1.29 13.31 -7.96
C GLU A 127 1.95 12.10 -8.67
N ARG A 128 1.30 10.93 -8.69
CA ARG A 128 1.82 9.67 -9.26
C ARG A 128 3.22 9.30 -8.78
N LEU A 129 3.46 9.43 -7.48
CA LEU A 129 4.77 9.18 -6.90
C LEU A 129 5.06 7.68 -6.77
N LYS A 130 6.26 7.24 -7.13
CA LYS A 130 6.84 5.92 -6.89
C LYS A 130 5.88 4.76 -7.22
N ILE A 131 5.35 4.05 -6.20
CA ILE A 131 4.41 2.93 -6.41
C ILE A 131 3.18 3.34 -7.22
N TRP A 132 2.76 4.60 -7.14
CA TRP A 132 1.60 5.16 -7.85
C TRP A 132 1.91 5.57 -9.30
N SER A 133 3.19 5.63 -9.69
CA SER A 133 3.60 5.85 -11.09
C SER A 133 3.38 4.62 -11.97
N LEU A 134 3.30 3.44 -11.36
CA LEU A 134 3.13 2.17 -12.05
C LEU A 134 1.64 1.80 -12.11
N LYS A 135 1.06 1.89 -13.31
CA LYS A 135 -0.35 1.58 -13.52
C LYS A 135 -0.67 0.13 -13.13
N GLY A 136 -1.70 -0.07 -12.31
CA GLY A 136 -2.14 -1.39 -11.85
C GLY A 136 -1.19 -2.11 -10.90
N TYR A 137 -0.13 -1.46 -10.43
CA TYR A 137 0.83 -2.08 -9.52
C TYR A 137 0.30 -2.21 -8.09
N VAL A 138 -0.32 -1.17 -7.56
CA VAL A 138 -0.94 -1.22 -6.23
C VAL A 138 -2.32 -1.87 -6.35
N ASN A 139 -2.56 -2.93 -5.59
CA ASN A 139 -3.87 -3.56 -5.50
C ASN A 139 -4.81 -2.66 -4.68
N ILE A 140 -5.77 -2.00 -5.37
CA ILE A 140 -6.73 -1.08 -4.73
C ILE A 140 -7.92 -1.79 -4.10
N ASP A 141 -8.24 -2.98 -4.54
CA ASP A 141 -9.39 -3.78 -4.09
C ASP A 141 -9.00 -4.81 -3.02
N GLY A 142 -7.69 -4.93 -2.72
CA GLY A 142 -7.15 -5.89 -1.77
C GLY A 142 -5.89 -5.40 -1.07
N GLU A 143 -5.13 -6.32 -0.49
CA GLU A 143 -3.84 -6.04 0.14
C GLU A 143 -2.67 -6.28 -0.82
N GLY A 144 -1.56 -5.55 -0.62
CA GLY A 144 -0.30 -5.76 -1.30
C GLY A 144 -0.20 -5.15 -2.69
N PHE A 145 0.67 -5.77 -3.49
CA PHE A 145 1.12 -5.28 -4.79
C PHE A 145 1.06 -6.40 -5.82
N ASN A 146 0.70 -6.06 -7.05
CA ASN A 146 0.72 -6.99 -8.18
C ASN A 146 2.18 -7.20 -8.61
N SER A 147 2.63 -8.44 -8.61
CA SER A 147 4.06 -8.80 -8.59
C SER A 147 4.74 -8.82 -9.95
N SER A 148 4.02 -8.87 -11.08
CA SER A 148 4.66 -8.92 -12.40
C SER A 148 4.04 -8.00 -13.45
N LYS A 149 4.85 -7.62 -14.45
CA LYS A 149 4.34 -6.97 -15.68
C LYS A 149 3.33 -7.88 -16.41
N GLU A 150 3.55 -9.17 -16.35
CA GLU A 150 2.74 -10.19 -17.01
C GLU A 150 1.35 -10.32 -16.37
N GLU A 151 1.26 -10.34 -15.03
CA GLU A 151 -0.04 -10.34 -14.35
C GLU A 151 -0.83 -9.06 -14.63
N ARG A 152 -0.16 -7.88 -14.62
CA ARG A 152 -0.81 -6.61 -14.98
C ARG A 152 -1.27 -6.56 -16.43
N GLN A 153 -0.48 -7.13 -17.34
CA GLN A 153 -0.84 -7.22 -18.75
C GLN A 153 -2.02 -8.17 -18.92
N GLN A 154 -2.01 -9.31 -18.25
CA GLN A 154 -3.09 -10.30 -18.27
C GLN A 154 -4.41 -9.74 -17.76
N GLU A 155 -4.41 -8.98 -16.65
CA GLU A 155 -5.60 -8.27 -16.14
C GLU A 155 -6.09 -7.22 -17.15
N THR A 156 -5.18 -6.46 -17.75
CA THR A 156 -5.54 -5.46 -18.77
C THR A 156 -6.18 -6.12 -19.99
N ASP A 157 -5.64 -7.24 -20.45
CA ASP A 157 -6.17 -8.01 -21.57
C ASP A 157 -7.52 -8.64 -21.26
N ILE A 158 -7.71 -9.13 -20.04
CA ILE A 158 -9.01 -9.66 -19.56
C ILE A 158 -10.07 -8.55 -19.53
N MET A 159 -9.73 -7.38 -18.96
CA MET A 159 -10.64 -6.23 -18.92
C MET A 159 -11.00 -5.71 -20.30
N LEU A 160 -10.05 -5.72 -21.25
CA LEU A 160 -10.31 -5.37 -22.63
C LEU A 160 -11.30 -6.35 -23.28
N LYS A 161 -11.10 -7.65 -23.10
CA LYS A 161 -12.01 -8.70 -23.61
C LYS A 161 -13.43 -8.60 -23.03
N ILE A 162 -13.53 -8.30 -21.74
CA ILE A 162 -14.82 -8.08 -21.07
C ILE A 162 -15.52 -6.87 -21.70
N ARG A 163 -14.81 -5.76 -21.87
CA ARG A 163 -15.35 -4.54 -22.49
C ARG A 163 -15.84 -4.79 -23.92
N GLU A 164 -15.08 -5.49 -24.73
CA GLU A 164 -15.47 -5.87 -26.10
C GLU A 164 -16.71 -6.80 -26.11
N SER A 165 -16.79 -7.71 -25.15
CA SER A 165 -17.95 -8.60 -25.02
C SER A 165 -19.20 -7.83 -24.62
N LEU A 166 -19.09 -6.88 -23.71
CA LEU A 166 -20.21 -6.01 -23.31
C LEU A 166 -20.67 -5.13 -24.48
N HIS A 167 -19.77 -4.58 -25.28
CA HIS A 167 -20.14 -3.83 -26.49
C HIS A 167 -20.94 -4.70 -27.48
N ARG A 168 -20.48 -5.91 -27.76
CA ARG A 168 -21.20 -6.85 -28.66
C ARG A 168 -22.59 -7.19 -28.15
N ILE A 169 -22.76 -7.40 -26.85
CA ILE A 169 -24.07 -7.66 -26.24
C ILE A 169 -25.00 -6.45 -26.37
N LEU A 170 -24.47 -5.26 -26.14
CA LEU A 170 -25.22 -4.02 -26.26
C LEU A 170 -25.65 -3.75 -27.70
N ASP A 171 -24.74 -3.92 -28.65
CA ASP A 171 -25.03 -3.76 -30.09
C ASP A 171 -26.12 -4.76 -30.55
N ALA A 172 -26.01 -6.03 -30.15
CA ALA A 172 -27.02 -7.05 -30.46
C ALA A 172 -28.40 -6.74 -29.85
N ALA A 173 -28.42 -6.18 -28.62
CA ALA A 173 -29.66 -5.75 -27.98
C ALA A 173 -30.32 -4.57 -28.71
N ILE A 174 -29.51 -3.59 -29.12
CA ILE A 174 -29.96 -2.44 -29.90
C ILE A 174 -30.53 -2.89 -31.26
N ASP A 175 -29.82 -3.76 -31.98
CA ASP A 175 -30.26 -4.31 -33.25
C ASP A 175 -31.57 -5.10 -33.12
N GLY A 176 -31.73 -5.89 -32.04
CA GLY A 176 -32.93 -6.59 -31.71
C GLY A 176 -34.11 -5.64 -31.46
N LEU A 177 -33.88 -4.57 -30.72
CA LEU A 177 -34.90 -3.54 -30.47
C LEU A 177 -35.31 -2.83 -31.77
N ILE A 178 -34.36 -2.45 -32.60
CA ILE A 178 -34.64 -1.79 -33.89
C ILE A 178 -35.47 -2.70 -34.82
N LYS A 179 -35.10 -3.99 -34.89
CA LYS A 179 -35.88 -4.98 -35.68
C LYS A 179 -37.29 -5.18 -35.14
N GLY A 180 -37.48 -5.27 -33.82
CA GLY A 180 -38.78 -5.38 -33.16
C GLY A 180 -39.69 -4.18 -33.46
N ILE A 181 -39.12 -2.95 -33.36
CA ILE A 181 -39.84 -1.72 -33.67
C ILE A 181 -40.24 -1.70 -35.15
N LYS A 182 -39.35 -2.02 -36.08
CA LYS A 182 -39.66 -2.05 -37.52
C LYS A 182 -40.79 -3.05 -37.86
N SER A 183 -40.80 -4.23 -37.24
CA SER A 183 -41.83 -5.22 -37.47
C SER A 183 -43.20 -4.79 -36.94
N ALA A 184 -43.24 -4.02 -35.84
CA ALA A 184 -44.48 -3.52 -35.25
C ALA A 184 -45.14 -2.38 -36.08
N PHE A 185 -44.37 -1.70 -36.97
CA PHE A 185 -44.87 -0.64 -37.83
C PHE A 185 -45.19 -1.11 -39.27
N THR A 186 -44.94 -2.39 -39.62
CA THR A 186 -45.18 -2.94 -40.96
C THR A 186 -46.34 -3.96 -40.98
N SER A 187 -47.02 -4.15 -39.86
CA SER A 187 -48.27 -4.90 -39.74
C SER A 187 -49.44 -3.96 -39.51
#